data_d6f8192e87ae2d352be73f40c0389bef
#
_entry.id   d6f8192e87ae2d352be73f40c0389bef
#
_cell.length_a   1.000
_cell.length_b   1.000
_cell.length_c   1.000
_cell.angle_alpha   90.00
_cell.angle_beta   90.00
_cell.angle_gamma   90.00
#
_symmetry.space_group_name_H-M   'P 1'
#
loop_
_entity.id
_entity.type
_entity.pdbx_description
1 polymer ?
#
loop_
_entity_poly.entity_id
_entity_poly.type
_entity_poly.pdbx_seq_one_letter_code
_entity_poly.pdbx_strand_id
1 'polypeptide(L)'
;ELFTSLEFGPRTRSKVLKSFNAGKQASDAADKHADDEDTSDDLRIPEAVTIADEAALAAWIDSARDGLGSPADNSDDEPRNRAHCADVMASTCALYAEGSSKPGNPGCSVLMLEVGGKAAVLEAGVIAGVRPALQRFLDGHADRIVVHGYKEQSHILASLGLDLAEPWFDTKLAGYLVQPDYHADSLEQAASHFLQLQLDNADDVAQGQLDLSGDVDPADQRKDLLHMAMVRALADMLAAKIDEREQFRLLQSIELPVSHVLFGMEQVGASVDFMRLTEMRDRFAVDARDAQETAWQFAGSRVNLQSPKQLQAVLFDDMGLKPTKKTKSGSYTTNASALQDLAVRSVGNERANGFLTALLRHRETNKLKQIVQSLIDAVNPDDGRIHTTFEQTVAATGRLSSVDPNLQNIPNRNAEGREI
;
A
#
# COMPACT_ATOMS: atom_id res chain seq x y z
N GLU A 1 24.80 -25.34 6.71
CA GLU A 1 25.92 -24.36 6.84
C GLU A 1 25.38 -22.93 6.93
N LEU A 2 24.48 -22.47 6.02
CA LEU A 2 23.91 -21.11 6.03
C LEU A 2 23.21 -20.75 7.36
N PHE A 3 22.39 -21.66 7.92
CA PHE A 3 21.69 -21.41 9.20
C PHE A 3 22.62 -21.38 10.41
N THR A 4 23.80 -21.97 10.29
CA THR A 4 24.82 -21.92 11.34
C THR A 4 25.60 -20.62 11.26
N SER A 5 25.86 -20.10 10.05
CA SER A 5 26.52 -18.82 9.83
C SER A 5 25.64 -17.62 10.19
N LEU A 6 24.31 -17.78 10.18
CA LEU A 6 23.33 -16.74 10.54
C LEU A 6 22.89 -16.80 12.01
N GLU A 7 23.52 -17.67 12.84
CA GLU A 7 23.26 -17.82 14.28
C GLU A 7 21.79 -18.07 14.66
N PHE A 8 21.01 -18.76 13.79
CA PHE A 8 19.66 -19.17 14.15
C PHE A 8 19.67 -20.21 15.27
N GLY A 9 18.92 -19.97 16.32
CA GLY A 9 18.77 -20.89 17.43
C GLY A 9 18.18 -22.26 17.00
N PRO A 10 18.44 -23.34 17.73
CA PRO A 10 18.07 -24.73 17.33
C PRO A 10 16.57 -24.90 17.01
N ARG A 11 15.68 -24.18 17.70
CA ARG A 11 14.23 -24.25 17.48
C ARG A 11 13.82 -23.60 16.15
N THR A 12 14.39 -22.44 15.82
CA THR A 12 14.14 -21.73 14.55
C THR A 12 14.69 -22.51 13.38
N ARG A 13 15.90 -23.07 13.52
CA ARG A 13 16.52 -23.97 12.53
C ARG A 13 15.65 -25.19 12.25
N SER A 14 15.15 -25.86 13.31
CA SER A 14 14.30 -27.05 13.16
C SER A 14 12.96 -26.72 12.49
N LYS A 15 12.37 -25.55 12.79
CA LYS A 15 11.10 -25.11 12.19
C LYS A 15 11.26 -24.79 10.70
N VAL A 16 12.33 -24.06 10.34
CA VAL A 16 12.61 -23.70 8.94
C VAL A 16 12.99 -24.94 8.12
N LEU A 17 13.81 -25.86 8.66
CA LEU A 17 14.13 -27.12 7.97
C LEU A 17 12.91 -28.03 7.77
N LYS A 18 11.94 -28.01 8.69
CA LYS A 18 10.68 -28.74 8.52
C LYS A 18 9.81 -28.16 7.42
N SER A 19 9.69 -26.81 7.32
CA SER A 19 8.96 -26.17 6.23
C SER A 19 9.66 -26.36 4.87
N PHE A 20 10.99 -26.32 4.82
CA PHE A 20 11.74 -26.63 3.60
C PHE A 20 11.57 -28.09 3.15
N ASN A 21 11.59 -29.05 4.09
CA ASN A 21 11.39 -30.46 3.76
C ASN A 21 9.92 -30.77 3.40
N ALA A 22 8.97 -30.07 3.98
CA ALA A 22 7.57 -30.17 3.58
C ALA A 22 7.34 -29.60 2.16
N GLY A 23 7.96 -28.45 1.82
CA GLY A 23 7.95 -27.90 0.48
C GLY A 23 8.62 -28.81 -0.55
N LYS A 24 9.75 -29.45 -0.18
CA LYS A 24 10.45 -30.38 -1.07
C LYS A 24 9.68 -31.68 -1.29
N GLN A 25 8.97 -32.16 -0.28
CA GLN A 25 8.08 -33.34 -0.45
C GLN A 25 6.84 -33.01 -1.29
N ALA A 26 6.35 -31.76 -1.25
CA ALA A 26 5.28 -31.28 -2.12
C ALA A 26 5.77 -31.10 -3.57
N SER A 27 7.00 -30.57 -3.79
CA SER A 27 7.60 -30.47 -5.14
C SER A 27 7.96 -31.85 -5.72
N ASP A 28 8.49 -32.78 -4.92
CA ASP A 28 8.80 -34.14 -5.38
C ASP A 28 7.54 -35.00 -5.64
N ALA A 29 6.38 -34.59 -5.12
CA ALA A 29 5.08 -35.19 -5.44
C ALA A 29 4.43 -34.57 -6.69
N ALA A 30 4.72 -33.30 -6.96
CA ALA A 30 4.26 -32.58 -8.17
C ALA A 30 5.05 -33.00 -9.42
N ASP A 31 6.36 -33.33 -9.28
CA ASP A 31 7.21 -33.74 -10.40
C ASP A 31 6.88 -35.13 -11.00
N LYS A 32 5.86 -35.81 -10.48
CA LYS A 32 5.42 -37.12 -11.03
C LYS A 32 4.18 -37.08 -11.91
N HIS A 33 3.57 -35.89 -12.06
CA HIS A 33 2.42 -35.67 -12.97
C HIS A 33 2.44 -34.24 -13.49
N ALA A 34 3.44 -33.89 -14.29
CA ALA A 34 3.42 -32.67 -15.08
C ALA A 34 3.81 -33.05 -16.51
N ASP A 35 2.82 -33.34 -17.32
CA ASP A 35 2.85 -32.99 -18.71
C ASP A 35 2.76 -31.45 -18.77
N ASP A 36 3.68 -30.82 -19.49
CA ASP A 36 3.74 -29.38 -19.74
C ASP A 36 2.44 -28.89 -20.39
N GLU A 37 1.43 -28.50 -19.60
CA GLU A 37 0.36 -27.63 -20.04
C GLU A 37 0.71 -26.19 -19.63
N ASP A 38 0.85 -25.34 -20.63
CA ASP A 38 1.08 -23.90 -20.57
C ASP A 38 0.04 -23.23 -19.67
N THR A 39 0.40 -22.92 -18.40
CA THR A 39 -0.52 -22.39 -17.37
C THR A 39 -0.93 -20.93 -17.61
N SER A 40 -0.51 -20.31 -18.73
CA SER A 40 -0.98 -18.98 -19.15
C SER A 40 -2.41 -19.01 -19.75
N ASP A 41 -2.99 -20.20 -20.00
CA ASP A 41 -4.30 -20.38 -20.65
C ASP A 41 -5.50 -20.38 -19.66
N ASP A 42 -5.27 -20.25 -18.35
CA ASP A 42 -6.34 -20.40 -17.33
C ASP A 42 -7.12 -19.13 -16.98
N LEU A 43 -6.64 -17.94 -17.38
CA LEU A 43 -7.40 -16.69 -17.18
C LEU A 43 -8.41 -16.49 -18.31
N ARG A 44 -9.68 -16.57 -18.01
CA ARG A 44 -10.75 -16.23 -18.96
C ARG A 44 -10.80 -14.73 -19.19
N ILE A 45 -10.20 -14.27 -20.28
CA ILE A 45 -10.33 -12.88 -20.73
C ILE A 45 -11.77 -12.65 -21.18
N PRO A 46 -12.50 -11.66 -20.62
CA PRO A 46 -13.88 -11.40 -20.97
C PRO A 46 -14.01 -10.85 -22.40
N GLU A 47 -15.17 -11.09 -23.03
CA GLU A 47 -15.54 -10.47 -24.30
C GLU A 47 -15.78 -8.96 -24.07
N ALA A 48 -15.01 -8.11 -24.73
CA ALA A 48 -15.04 -6.67 -24.53
C ALA A 48 -16.01 -5.96 -25.47
N VAL A 49 -16.77 -5.03 -24.90
CA VAL A 49 -17.62 -4.09 -25.63
C VAL A 49 -17.16 -2.67 -25.25
N THR A 50 -16.64 -1.91 -26.21
CA THR A 50 -16.31 -0.51 -26.00
C THR A 50 -17.59 0.33 -25.96
N ILE A 51 -17.78 1.09 -24.91
CA ILE A 51 -18.93 1.97 -24.69
C ILE A 51 -18.59 3.36 -25.24
N ALA A 52 -19.25 3.75 -26.32
CA ALA A 52 -19.06 5.05 -26.94
C ALA A 52 -20.06 6.12 -26.49
N ASP A 53 -21.26 5.70 -26.00
CA ASP A 53 -22.36 6.58 -25.64
C ASP A 53 -23.33 5.94 -24.64
N GLU A 54 -24.35 6.67 -24.25
CA GLU A 54 -25.40 6.19 -23.29
C GLU A 54 -26.22 5.03 -23.87
N ALA A 55 -26.44 4.97 -25.17
CA ALA A 55 -27.19 3.90 -25.80
C ALA A 55 -26.40 2.56 -25.73
N ALA A 56 -25.12 2.62 -26.02
CA ALA A 56 -24.22 1.48 -25.89
C ALA A 56 -24.14 0.99 -24.42
N LEU A 57 -24.04 1.91 -23.45
CA LEU A 57 -24.06 1.56 -22.03
C LEU A 57 -25.39 0.91 -21.64
N ALA A 58 -26.52 1.46 -22.05
CA ALA A 58 -27.84 0.89 -21.77
C ALA A 58 -27.99 -0.54 -22.35
N ALA A 59 -27.55 -0.75 -23.58
CA ALA A 59 -27.57 -2.07 -24.23
C ALA A 59 -26.69 -3.09 -23.47
N TRP A 60 -25.49 -2.66 -23.00
CA TRP A 60 -24.65 -3.52 -22.18
C TRP A 60 -25.30 -3.85 -20.84
N ILE A 61 -25.86 -2.84 -20.14
CA ILE A 61 -26.58 -3.04 -18.86
C ILE A 61 -27.75 -4.02 -19.02
N ASP A 62 -28.53 -3.89 -20.08
CA ASP A 62 -29.63 -4.82 -20.36
C ASP A 62 -29.12 -6.25 -20.60
N SER A 63 -27.99 -6.41 -21.28
CA SER A 63 -27.37 -7.73 -21.52
C SER A 63 -26.76 -8.34 -20.24
N ALA A 64 -26.33 -7.50 -19.29
CA ALA A 64 -25.73 -7.90 -18.02
C ALA A 64 -26.76 -8.29 -16.96
N ARG A 65 -28.04 -7.88 -17.14
CA ARG A 65 -29.11 -8.07 -16.17
C ARG A 65 -29.34 -9.53 -15.79
N ASP A 66 -29.30 -10.42 -16.76
CA ASP A 66 -29.50 -11.86 -16.55
C ASP A 66 -28.36 -12.48 -15.72
N GLY A 67 -27.13 -11.90 -15.86
CA GLY A 67 -25.94 -12.34 -15.13
C GLY A 67 -25.89 -11.84 -13.68
N LEU A 68 -26.55 -10.72 -13.36
CA LEU A 68 -26.53 -10.14 -12.01
C LEU A 68 -27.56 -10.77 -11.05
N GLY A 69 -28.46 -11.62 -11.54
CA GLY A 69 -29.54 -12.19 -10.73
C GLY A 69 -30.55 -11.13 -10.24
N SER A 70 -31.67 -11.55 -9.69
CA SER A 70 -32.58 -10.63 -9.02
C SER A 70 -31.95 -10.07 -7.74
N PRO A 71 -32.20 -8.79 -7.38
CA PRO A 71 -31.82 -8.28 -6.07
C PRO A 71 -32.33 -9.25 -4.99
N ALA A 72 -31.45 -9.59 -4.06
CA ALA A 72 -31.89 -10.41 -2.91
C ALA A 72 -33.07 -9.68 -2.24
N ASP A 73 -34.17 -10.37 -2.07
CA ASP A 73 -35.34 -9.82 -1.38
C ASP A 73 -34.92 -9.56 0.07
N ASN A 74 -34.63 -8.30 0.38
CA ASN A 74 -34.18 -7.83 1.70
C ASN A 74 -35.30 -7.82 2.75
N SER A 75 -36.34 -8.67 2.58
CA SER A 75 -37.50 -8.69 3.45
C SER A 75 -37.32 -9.39 4.80
N ASP A 76 -36.18 -10.04 5.03
CA ASP A 76 -35.90 -10.67 6.32
C ASP A 76 -34.67 -10.04 6.99
N ASP A 77 -34.89 -9.53 8.20
CA ASP A 77 -33.94 -8.97 9.16
C ASP A 77 -32.78 -9.92 9.61
N GLU A 78 -32.50 -10.97 8.82
CA GLU A 78 -31.37 -11.84 9.08
C GLU A 78 -30.08 -11.27 8.42
N PRO A 79 -29.00 -11.14 9.17
CA PRO A 79 -27.75 -10.58 8.65
C PRO A 79 -27.30 -11.38 7.42
N ARG A 80 -26.68 -10.68 6.44
CA ARG A 80 -26.03 -11.17 5.21
C ARG A 80 -25.10 -12.40 5.37
N ASN A 81 -25.30 -13.18 6.40
CA ASN A 81 -24.41 -14.10 7.08
C ASN A 81 -24.62 -15.58 6.69
N ARG A 82 -25.43 -15.93 5.70
CA ARG A 82 -25.75 -17.34 5.39
C ARG A 82 -25.51 -17.80 3.97
N ALA A 83 -25.32 -16.92 3.00
CA ALA A 83 -24.83 -17.34 1.70
C ALA A 83 -23.30 -17.44 1.76
N HIS A 84 -22.73 -18.56 1.37
CA HIS A 84 -21.31 -18.67 1.10
C HIS A 84 -20.96 -17.63 0.03
N CYS A 85 -19.89 -16.83 0.21
CA CYS A 85 -19.56 -15.81 -0.78
C CYS A 85 -19.22 -16.42 -2.15
N ALA A 86 -18.67 -17.62 -2.18
CA ALA A 86 -18.41 -18.35 -3.41
C ALA A 86 -19.70 -18.63 -4.23
N ASP A 87 -20.83 -18.90 -3.59
CA ASP A 87 -22.11 -19.17 -4.29
C ASP A 87 -22.70 -17.93 -4.97
N VAL A 88 -22.40 -16.74 -4.43
CA VAL A 88 -22.90 -15.46 -4.95
C VAL A 88 -22.00 -14.90 -6.04
N MET A 89 -20.73 -15.32 -6.08
CA MET A 89 -19.69 -14.72 -6.93
C MET A 89 -20.06 -14.71 -8.42
N ALA A 90 -20.70 -15.77 -8.92
CA ALA A 90 -21.15 -15.85 -10.31
C ALA A 90 -22.20 -14.80 -10.72
N SER A 91 -22.88 -14.17 -9.74
CA SER A 91 -23.91 -13.13 -9.96
C SER A 91 -23.43 -11.74 -9.56
N THR A 92 -22.13 -11.50 -9.56
CA THR A 92 -21.50 -10.21 -9.25
C THR A 92 -21.00 -9.49 -10.49
N CYS A 93 -20.79 -8.18 -10.35
CA CYS A 93 -20.12 -7.33 -11.31
C CYS A 93 -18.69 -7.04 -10.83
N ALA A 94 -17.67 -7.45 -11.57
CA ALA A 94 -16.33 -6.99 -11.31
C ALA A 94 -16.14 -5.57 -11.87
N LEU A 95 -15.54 -4.70 -11.09
CA LEU A 95 -15.19 -3.33 -11.45
C LEU A 95 -13.70 -3.12 -11.30
N TYR A 96 -13.07 -2.58 -12.31
CA TYR A 96 -11.67 -2.16 -12.26
C TYR A 96 -11.46 -0.91 -13.10
N ALA A 97 -10.82 0.09 -12.55
CA ALA A 97 -10.42 1.31 -13.21
C ALA A 97 -8.91 1.47 -13.18
N GLU A 98 -8.33 1.78 -14.33
CA GLU A 98 -6.92 2.13 -14.49
C GLU A 98 -6.72 3.61 -14.25
N GLY A 99 -5.65 3.94 -13.51
CA GLY A 99 -5.33 5.34 -13.27
C GLY A 99 -4.52 5.57 -12.00
N SER A 100 -4.46 6.84 -11.60
CA SER A 100 -3.83 7.25 -10.36
C SER A 100 -4.85 7.26 -9.21
N SER A 101 -4.60 6.48 -8.19
CA SER A 101 -5.38 6.51 -6.93
C SER A 101 -4.79 7.47 -5.89
N LYS A 102 -3.78 8.28 -6.27
CA LYS A 102 -3.08 9.18 -5.34
C LYS A 102 -4.05 10.18 -4.71
N PRO A 103 -4.23 10.17 -3.38
CA PRO A 103 -5.08 11.13 -2.70
C PRO A 103 -4.67 12.58 -3.03
N GLY A 104 -5.65 13.45 -3.27
CA GLY A 104 -5.43 14.84 -3.68
C GLY A 104 -5.05 15.05 -5.15
N ASN A 105 -4.69 13.99 -5.89
CA ASN A 105 -4.40 14.05 -7.33
C ASN A 105 -4.76 12.74 -8.03
N PRO A 106 -6.01 12.26 -7.91
CA PRO A 106 -6.46 11.06 -8.59
C PRO A 106 -6.70 11.32 -10.08
N GLY A 107 -6.70 10.24 -10.87
CA GLY A 107 -7.01 10.32 -12.30
C GLY A 107 -7.40 8.95 -12.84
N CYS A 108 -8.24 8.92 -13.87
CA CYS A 108 -8.69 7.71 -14.54
C CYS A 108 -8.34 7.76 -16.01
N SER A 109 -7.89 6.65 -16.58
CA SER A 109 -7.74 6.45 -18.04
C SER A 109 -8.88 5.62 -18.61
N VAL A 110 -9.19 4.49 -17.99
CA VAL A 110 -10.25 3.56 -18.41
C VAL A 110 -10.97 2.99 -17.23
N LEU A 111 -12.27 2.77 -17.36
CA LEU A 111 -13.11 2.05 -16.42
C LEU A 111 -13.68 0.82 -17.10
N MET A 112 -13.60 -0.31 -16.42
CA MET A 112 -14.16 -1.57 -16.88
C MET A 112 -15.17 -2.13 -15.90
N LEU A 113 -16.23 -2.71 -16.44
CA LEU A 113 -17.26 -3.46 -15.71
C LEU A 113 -17.42 -4.82 -16.39
N GLU A 114 -17.41 -5.90 -15.62
CA GLU A 114 -17.57 -7.25 -16.16
C GLU A 114 -18.68 -8.01 -15.45
N VAL A 115 -19.56 -8.63 -16.22
CA VAL A 115 -20.62 -9.50 -15.75
C VAL A 115 -20.71 -10.71 -16.67
N GLY A 116 -20.60 -11.90 -16.10
CA GLY A 116 -20.82 -13.16 -16.83
C GLY A 116 -19.92 -13.35 -18.06
N GLY A 117 -18.69 -12.88 -18.03
CA GLY A 117 -17.72 -12.99 -19.11
C GLY A 117 -17.82 -11.89 -20.18
N LYS A 118 -18.67 -10.86 -19.98
CA LYS A 118 -18.81 -9.71 -20.88
C LYS A 118 -18.35 -8.43 -20.18
N ALA A 119 -17.33 -7.76 -20.72
CA ALA A 119 -16.81 -6.52 -20.19
C ALA A 119 -17.29 -5.30 -20.99
N ALA A 120 -17.78 -4.28 -20.28
CA ALA A 120 -17.90 -2.91 -20.81
C ALA A 120 -16.58 -2.18 -20.55
N VAL A 121 -16.00 -1.57 -21.57
CA VAL A 121 -14.79 -0.75 -21.49
C VAL A 121 -15.18 0.70 -21.79
N LEU A 122 -14.92 1.60 -20.84
CA LEU A 122 -15.26 3.02 -20.91
C LEU A 122 -13.98 3.85 -20.77
N GLU A 123 -13.59 4.56 -21.82
CA GLU A 123 -12.54 5.57 -21.72
C GLU A 123 -13.00 6.77 -20.89
N ALA A 124 -12.08 7.39 -20.15
CA ALA A 124 -12.38 8.53 -19.28
C ALA A 124 -13.14 9.66 -20.02
N GLY A 125 -12.80 9.90 -21.29
CA GLY A 125 -13.44 10.94 -22.11
C GLY A 125 -14.94 10.69 -22.37
N VAL A 126 -15.36 9.44 -22.41
CA VAL A 126 -16.78 9.06 -22.63
C VAL A 126 -17.61 9.15 -21.35
N ILE A 127 -16.98 8.94 -20.20
CA ILE A 127 -17.68 8.81 -18.92
C ILE A 127 -18.49 10.05 -18.55
N ALA A 128 -18.01 11.24 -18.87
CA ALA A 128 -18.76 12.49 -18.62
C ALA A 128 -20.16 12.48 -19.25
N GLY A 129 -20.28 11.91 -20.46
CA GLY A 129 -21.56 11.82 -21.19
C GLY A 129 -22.52 10.76 -20.66
N VAL A 130 -22.00 9.70 -20.06
CA VAL A 130 -22.77 8.54 -19.57
C VAL A 130 -22.88 8.49 -18.04
N ARG A 131 -22.24 9.44 -17.35
CA ARG A 131 -22.10 9.46 -15.88
C ARG A 131 -23.42 9.23 -15.12
N PRO A 132 -24.56 9.88 -15.44
CA PRO A 132 -25.80 9.68 -14.68
C PRO A 132 -26.34 8.25 -14.80
N ALA A 133 -26.18 7.60 -15.95
CA ALA A 133 -26.60 6.23 -16.16
C ALA A 133 -25.66 5.26 -15.45
N LEU A 134 -24.36 5.50 -15.54
CA LEU A 134 -23.34 4.71 -14.87
C LEU A 134 -23.44 4.81 -13.34
N GLN A 135 -23.66 6.02 -12.78
CA GLN A 135 -23.88 6.17 -11.34
C GLN A 135 -25.13 5.40 -10.86
N ARG A 136 -26.23 5.49 -11.60
CA ARG A 136 -27.43 4.70 -11.25
C ARG A 136 -27.16 3.19 -11.27
N PHE A 137 -26.31 2.72 -12.20
CA PHE A 137 -25.91 1.32 -12.23
C PHE A 137 -25.09 0.95 -10.99
N LEU A 138 -24.09 1.75 -10.63
CA LEU A 138 -23.24 1.53 -9.44
C LEU A 138 -24.10 1.54 -8.15
N ASP A 139 -24.97 2.54 -8.00
CA ASP A 139 -25.86 2.66 -6.82
C ASP A 139 -26.82 1.47 -6.69
N GLY A 140 -27.34 1.00 -7.82
CA GLY A 140 -28.30 -0.10 -7.86
C GLY A 140 -27.71 -1.49 -7.63
N HIS A 141 -26.37 -1.61 -7.73
CA HIS A 141 -25.68 -2.91 -7.67
C HIS A 141 -24.49 -2.93 -6.70
N ALA A 142 -24.40 -1.97 -5.77
CA ALA A 142 -23.28 -1.90 -4.81
C ALA A 142 -23.07 -3.21 -4.03
N ASP A 143 -24.18 -3.88 -3.67
CA ASP A 143 -24.21 -5.18 -3.00
C ASP A 143 -23.76 -6.36 -3.87
N ARG A 144 -23.35 -6.11 -5.10
CA ARG A 144 -22.88 -7.10 -6.09
C ARG A 144 -21.58 -6.69 -6.77
N ILE A 145 -21.02 -5.54 -6.43
CA ILE A 145 -19.76 -5.09 -6.99
C ILE A 145 -18.58 -5.80 -6.30
N VAL A 146 -17.65 -6.26 -7.11
CA VAL A 146 -16.39 -6.84 -6.71
C VAL A 146 -15.27 -5.95 -7.23
N VAL A 147 -14.29 -5.62 -6.39
CA VAL A 147 -13.16 -4.76 -6.75
C VAL A 147 -11.83 -5.35 -6.29
N HIS A 148 -10.74 -4.79 -6.78
CA HIS A 148 -9.42 -4.93 -6.18
C HIS A 148 -8.95 -3.58 -5.63
N GLY A 149 -8.90 -3.45 -4.30
CA GLY A 149 -8.53 -2.20 -3.64
C GLY A 149 -9.66 -1.15 -3.69
N TYR A 150 -10.70 -1.34 -2.91
CA TYR A 150 -11.88 -0.47 -2.86
C TYR A 150 -11.54 1.02 -2.71
N LYS A 151 -10.64 1.33 -1.78
CA LYS A 151 -10.22 2.70 -1.51
C LYS A 151 -9.53 3.34 -2.72
N GLU A 152 -8.62 2.61 -3.34
CA GLU A 152 -7.90 3.01 -4.55
C GLU A 152 -8.87 3.23 -5.71
N GLN A 153 -9.80 2.28 -5.93
CA GLN A 153 -10.82 2.41 -6.97
C GLN A 153 -11.74 3.59 -6.72
N SER A 154 -12.10 3.86 -5.47
CA SER A 154 -12.92 5.02 -5.09
C SER A 154 -12.24 6.35 -5.42
N HIS A 155 -10.92 6.48 -5.19
CA HIS A 155 -10.17 7.68 -5.60
C HIS A 155 -10.19 7.88 -7.12
N ILE A 156 -9.93 6.80 -7.89
CA ILE A 156 -9.94 6.85 -9.36
C ILE A 156 -11.32 7.27 -9.87
N LEU A 157 -12.39 6.68 -9.35
CA LEU A 157 -13.77 6.99 -9.76
C LEU A 157 -14.19 8.40 -9.35
N ALA A 158 -13.76 8.87 -8.19
CA ALA A 158 -14.02 10.23 -7.73
C ALA A 158 -13.44 11.29 -8.68
N SER A 159 -12.31 11.01 -9.37
CA SER A 159 -11.76 11.90 -10.40
C SER A 159 -12.70 12.12 -11.60
N LEU A 160 -13.62 11.19 -11.82
CA LEU A 160 -14.64 11.25 -12.87
C LEU A 160 -15.97 11.79 -12.36
N GLY A 161 -16.06 12.15 -11.07
CA GLY A 161 -17.31 12.55 -10.41
C GLY A 161 -18.26 11.38 -10.20
N LEU A 162 -17.75 10.16 -10.12
CA LEU A 162 -18.48 8.95 -9.75
C LEU A 162 -18.23 8.64 -8.28
N ASP A 163 -19.26 8.14 -7.60
CA ASP A 163 -19.20 7.64 -6.24
C ASP A 163 -19.35 6.12 -6.24
N LEU A 164 -18.52 5.44 -5.45
CA LEU A 164 -18.57 4.00 -5.26
C LEU A 164 -18.93 3.70 -3.80
N ALA A 165 -20.14 3.25 -3.57
CA ALA A 165 -20.56 2.74 -2.28
C ALA A 165 -19.72 1.51 -1.89
N GLU A 166 -19.79 1.10 -0.61
CA GLU A 166 -19.08 -0.10 -0.14
C GLU A 166 -19.44 -1.32 -1.02
N PRO A 167 -18.44 -1.92 -1.70
CA PRO A 167 -18.69 -3.04 -2.59
C PRO A 167 -19.03 -4.31 -1.79
N TRP A 168 -19.54 -5.30 -2.50
CA TRP A 168 -19.81 -6.59 -1.88
C TRP A 168 -18.52 -7.36 -1.52
N PHE A 169 -17.46 -7.22 -2.32
CA PHE A 169 -16.20 -7.92 -2.10
C PHE A 169 -15.00 -7.11 -2.59
N ASP A 170 -13.91 -7.14 -1.82
CA ASP A 170 -12.62 -6.55 -2.19
C ASP A 170 -11.54 -7.61 -2.13
N THR A 171 -10.93 -7.93 -3.27
CA THR A 171 -9.91 -8.97 -3.38
C THR A 171 -8.60 -8.60 -2.69
N LYS A 172 -8.25 -7.31 -2.57
CA LYS A 172 -7.06 -6.86 -1.83
C LYS A 172 -7.23 -7.10 -0.33
N LEU A 173 -8.37 -6.69 0.23
CA LEU A 173 -8.70 -6.91 1.64
C LEU A 173 -8.89 -8.40 1.95
N ALA A 174 -9.55 -9.16 1.07
CA ALA A 174 -9.70 -10.60 1.21
C ALA A 174 -8.36 -11.33 1.20
N GLY A 175 -7.45 -10.95 0.29
CA GLY A 175 -6.08 -11.48 0.25
C GLY A 175 -5.32 -11.24 1.55
N TYR A 176 -5.44 -10.03 2.12
CA TYR A 176 -4.86 -9.71 3.42
C TYR A 176 -5.47 -10.56 4.56
N LEU A 177 -6.77 -10.75 4.61
CA LEU A 177 -7.40 -11.60 5.62
C LEU A 177 -6.98 -13.07 5.49
N VAL A 178 -6.84 -13.55 4.25
CA VAL A 178 -6.38 -14.92 3.98
C VAL A 178 -4.90 -15.10 4.34
N GLN A 179 -4.04 -14.11 4.10
CA GLN A 179 -2.61 -14.21 4.37
C GLN A 179 -2.04 -12.87 4.85
N PRO A 180 -2.18 -12.51 6.14
CA PRO A 180 -1.78 -11.20 6.66
C PRO A 180 -0.28 -10.92 6.66
N ASP A 181 0.56 -11.94 6.51
CA ASP A 181 2.03 -11.83 6.44
C ASP A 181 2.55 -11.69 5.00
N TYR A 182 1.68 -11.72 4.00
CA TYR A 182 1.98 -11.43 2.61
C TYR A 182 1.37 -10.08 2.21
N HIS A 183 2.18 -9.22 1.64
CA HIS A 183 1.77 -7.94 1.07
C HIS A 183 2.03 -7.94 -0.43
N ALA A 184 1.00 -7.66 -1.20
CA ALA A 184 1.11 -7.44 -2.64
C ALA A 184 1.10 -5.94 -2.92
N ASP A 185 2.10 -5.45 -3.64
CA ASP A 185 2.20 -4.04 -4.04
C ASP A 185 1.32 -3.71 -5.26
N SER A 186 0.87 -4.76 -6.00
CA SER A 186 0.04 -4.61 -7.20
C SER A 186 -0.93 -5.77 -7.39
N LEU A 187 -1.91 -5.59 -8.30
CA LEU A 187 -2.86 -6.64 -8.71
C LEU A 187 -2.13 -7.85 -9.31
N GLU A 188 -1.11 -7.62 -10.13
CA GLU A 188 -0.32 -8.68 -10.78
C GLU A 188 0.44 -9.51 -9.75
N GLN A 189 1.02 -8.86 -8.73
CA GLN A 189 1.68 -9.57 -7.64
C GLN A 189 0.68 -10.41 -6.84
N ALA A 190 -0.51 -9.88 -6.57
CA ALA A 190 -1.56 -10.62 -5.91
C ALA A 190 -2.01 -11.82 -6.75
N ALA A 191 -2.23 -11.62 -8.05
CA ALA A 191 -2.60 -12.69 -8.98
C ALA A 191 -1.50 -13.76 -9.10
N SER A 192 -0.25 -13.35 -9.27
CA SER A 192 0.88 -14.28 -9.32
C SER A 192 0.99 -15.13 -8.04
N HIS A 193 0.81 -14.51 -6.87
CA HIS A 193 0.93 -15.22 -5.60
C HIS A 193 -0.26 -16.16 -5.32
N PHE A 194 -1.47 -15.65 -5.43
CA PHE A 194 -2.66 -16.38 -5.03
C PHE A 194 -3.16 -17.37 -6.09
N LEU A 195 -3.01 -17.02 -7.38
CA LEU A 195 -3.43 -17.87 -8.50
C LEU A 195 -2.27 -18.74 -9.05
N GLN A 196 -1.04 -18.54 -8.55
CA GLN A 196 0.17 -19.23 -9.00
C GLN A 196 0.47 -19.02 -10.49
N LEU A 197 0.06 -17.86 -11.03
CA LEU A 197 0.30 -17.50 -12.42
C LEU A 197 1.75 -17.10 -12.62
N GLN A 198 2.40 -17.65 -13.64
CA GLN A 198 3.66 -17.14 -14.15
C GLN A 198 3.34 -16.00 -15.14
N LEU A 199 3.32 -14.78 -14.63
CA LEU A 199 3.21 -13.61 -15.50
C LEU A 199 4.61 -13.35 -16.05
N ASP A 200 4.86 -13.80 -17.29
CA ASP A 200 6.04 -13.39 -18.04
C ASP A 200 6.04 -11.86 -18.07
N ASN A 201 7.22 -11.26 -17.79
CA ASN A 201 7.38 -9.83 -17.59
C ASN A 201 6.53 -9.02 -18.57
N ALA A 202 5.50 -8.35 -18.07
CA ALA A 202 4.63 -7.48 -18.88
C ALA A 202 5.41 -6.33 -19.58
N ASP A 203 6.67 -6.13 -19.19
CA ASP A 203 7.59 -5.17 -19.81
C ASP A 203 8.09 -5.59 -21.21
N ASP A 204 8.02 -6.86 -21.58
CA ASP A 204 8.45 -7.33 -22.91
C ASP A 204 7.39 -7.08 -24.00
N VAL A 205 6.15 -6.78 -23.65
CA VAL A 205 5.07 -6.45 -24.59
C VAL A 205 4.98 -4.94 -24.88
N ALA A 206 5.61 -4.10 -24.08
CA ALA A 206 5.48 -2.63 -24.13
C ALA A 206 6.54 -1.92 -25.00
N GLN A 207 7.33 -2.61 -25.82
CA GLN A 207 8.19 -1.98 -26.85
C GLN A 207 7.51 -1.88 -28.21
N GLY A 208 6.22 -1.55 -28.22
CA GLY A 208 5.48 -1.13 -29.41
C GLY A 208 5.63 0.37 -29.65
N GLN A 209 5.92 0.75 -30.87
CA GLN A 209 6.02 2.09 -31.42
C GLN A 209 4.85 2.98 -30.96
N LEU A 210 5.15 4.19 -30.51
CA LEU A 210 4.15 5.26 -30.25
C LEU A 210 3.33 5.49 -31.53
N ASP A 211 2.11 4.99 -31.56
CA ASP A 211 1.15 5.31 -32.63
C ASP A 211 0.42 6.62 -32.27
N LEU A 212 0.61 7.63 -33.12
CA LEU A 212 0.00 8.95 -32.98
C LEU A 212 -1.39 9.03 -33.64
N SER A 213 -2.00 7.90 -34.01
CA SER A 213 -3.28 7.86 -34.74
C SER A 213 -4.53 8.12 -33.87
N GLY A 214 -4.39 8.08 -32.55
CA GLY A 214 -5.53 8.35 -31.63
C GLY A 214 -6.50 7.17 -31.47
N ASP A 215 -6.23 6.04 -32.11
CA ASP A 215 -6.95 4.78 -31.86
C ASP A 215 -6.31 4.07 -30.65
N VAL A 216 -7.14 3.47 -29.77
CA VAL A 216 -6.67 2.69 -28.62
C VAL A 216 -5.79 1.55 -29.12
N ASP A 217 -4.56 1.45 -28.60
CA ASP A 217 -3.67 0.35 -28.96
C ASP A 217 -4.32 -0.98 -28.52
N PRO A 218 -4.50 -1.94 -29.44
CA PRO A 218 -5.02 -3.26 -29.09
C PRO A 218 -4.23 -3.97 -27.97
N ALA A 219 -2.96 -3.62 -27.78
CA ALA A 219 -2.12 -4.15 -26.71
C ALA A 219 -2.52 -3.57 -25.34
N ASP A 220 -2.81 -2.27 -25.25
CA ASP A 220 -3.27 -1.63 -24.01
C ASP A 220 -4.64 -2.16 -23.60
N GLN A 221 -5.58 -2.27 -24.55
CA GLN A 221 -6.89 -2.86 -24.28
C GLN A 221 -6.78 -4.32 -23.81
N ARG A 222 -5.87 -5.11 -24.35
CA ARG A 222 -5.63 -6.48 -23.91
C ARG A 222 -5.08 -6.53 -22.50
N LYS A 223 -4.19 -5.60 -22.12
CA LYS A 223 -3.65 -5.48 -20.77
C LYS A 223 -4.76 -5.15 -19.75
N ASP A 224 -5.61 -4.19 -20.09
CA ASP A 224 -6.73 -3.78 -19.22
C ASP A 224 -7.69 -4.96 -18.98
N LEU A 225 -8.03 -5.70 -20.04
CA LEU A 225 -8.89 -6.89 -19.93
C LEU A 225 -8.22 -8.01 -19.13
N LEU A 226 -6.90 -8.12 -19.17
CA LEU A 226 -6.16 -9.08 -18.34
C LEU A 226 -6.27 -8.70 -16.85
N HIS A 227 -6.18 -7.42 -16.50
CA HIS A 227 -6.42 -6.96 -15.11
C HIS A 227 -7.84 -7.31 -14.66
N MET A 228 -8.84 -7.10 -15.49
CA MET A 228 -10.21 -7.49 -15.19
C MET A 228 -10.34 -9.01 -14.96
N ALA A 229 -9.70 -9.84 -15.79
CA ALA A 229 -9.67 -11.27 -15.62
C ALA A 229 -8.99 -11.69 -14.31
N MET A 230 -7.89 -11.01 -13.93
CA MET A 230 -7.22 -11.23 -12.64
C MET A 230 -8.12 -10.89 -11.46
N VAL A 231 -8.85 -9.76 -11.50
CA VAL A 231 -9.81 -9.39 -10.43
C VAL A 231 -10.87 -10.47 -10.26
N ARG A 232 -11.43 -10.98 -11.38
CA ARG A 232 -12.46 -12.04 -11.35
C ARG A 232 -11.90 -13.33 -10.77
N ALA A 233 -10.76 -13.81 -11.27
CA ALA A 233 -10.16 -15.06 -10.82
C ALA A 233 -9.72 -14.99 -9.34
N LEU A 234 -9.17 -13.83 -8.90
CA LEU A 234 -8.86 -13.60 -7.50
C LEU A 234 -10.11 -13.62 -6.63
N ALA A 235 -11.20 -13.02 -7.09
CA ALA A 235 -12.46 -13.00 -6.36
C ALA A 235 -13.02 -14.41 -6.14
N ASP A 236 -13.08 -15.21 -7.18
CA ASP A 236 -13.57 -16.61 -7.10
C ASP A 236 -12.73 -17.42 -6.11
N MET A 237 -11.40 -17.35 -6.21
CA MET A 237 -10.50 -18.11 -5.37
C MET A 237 -10.51 -17.63 -3.91
N LEU A 238 -10.45 -16.29 -3.69
CA LEU A 238 -10.42 -15.72 -2.36
C LEU A 238 -11.77 -15.85 -1.63
N ALA A 239 -12.90 -15.80 -2.36
CA ALA A 239 -14.22 -16.04 -1.77
C ALA A 239 -14.30 -17.42 -1.13
N ALA A 240 -13.84 -18.46 -1.82
CA ALA A 240 -13.81 -19.82 -1.25
C ALA A 240 -12.95 -19.90 0.02
N LYS A 241 -11.78 -19.22 0.04
CA LYS A 241 -10.90 -19.20 1.23
C LYS A 241 -11.46 -18.36 2.38
N ILE A 242 -12.16 -17.27 2.09
CA ILE A 242 -12.86 -16.43 3.07
C ILE A 242 -14.00 -17.23 3.74
N ASP A 243 -14.75 -18.01 2.96
CA ASP A 243 -15.80 -18.90 3.47
C ASP A 243 -15.21 -20.02 4.34
N GLU A 244 -14.17 -20.71 3.87
CA GLU A 244 -13.46 -21.75 4.63
C GLU A 244 -13.00 -21.26 6.01
N ARG A 245 -12.61 -19.97 6.11
CA ARG A 245 -12.10 -19.34 7.34
C ARG A 245 -13.17 -18.61 8.16
N GLU A 246 -14.42 -18.61 7.69
CA GLU A 246 -15.54 -17.88 8.31
C GLU A 246 -15.26 -16.38 8.48
N GLN A 247 -14.49 -15.75 7.54
CA GLN A 247 -14.01 -14.38 7.63
C GLN A 247 -14.87 -13.38 6.84
N PHE A 248 -15.93 -13.81 6.15
CA PHE A 248 -16.75 -12.92 5.34
C PHE A 248 -17.40 -11.80 6.16
N ARG A 249 -17.86 -12.10 7.37
CA ARG A 249 -18.38 -11.07 8.29
C ARG A 249 -17.32 -10.04 8.66
N LEU A 250 -16.06 -10.45 8.89
CA LEU A 250 -14.96 -9.55 9.20
C LEU A 250 -14.70 -8.60 8.02
N LEU A 251 -14.66 -9.14 6.79
CA LEU A 251 -14.51 -8.35 5.57
C LEU A 251 -15.62 -7.31 5.43
N GLN A 252 -16.89 -7.73 5.56
CA GLN A 252 -18.06 -6.89 5.32
C GLN A 252 -18.35 -5.88 6.45
N SER A 253 -18.13 -6.26 7.72
CA SER A 253 -18.55 -5.43 8.85
C SER A 253 -17.43 -4.59 9.45
N ILE A 254 -16.17 -4.84 9.09
CA ILE A 254 -15.02 -4.13 9.62
C ILE A 254 -14.12 -3.61 8.50
N GLU A 255 -13.56 -4.48 7.66
CA GLU A 255 -12.49 -4.08 6.72
C GLU A 255 -13.00 -3.11 5.64
N LEU A 256 -14.14 -3.41 5.01
CA LEU A 256 -14.75 -2.53 4.00
C LEU A 256 -15.21 -1.19 4.59
N PRO A 257 -15.97 -1.14 5.71
CA PRO A 257 -16.32 0.13 6.35
C PRO A 257 -15.09 0.96 6.78
N VAL A 258 -14.04 0.32 7.29
CA VAL A 258 -12.79 1.02 7.61
C VAL A 258 -12.16 1.60 6.34
N SER A 259 -12.10 0.82 5.24
CA SER A 259 -11.59 1.29 3.95
C SER A 259 -12.38 2.51 3.43
N HIS A 260 -13.71 2.49 3.57
CA HIS A 260 -14.57 3.63 3.21
C HIS A 260 -14.26 4.88 4.03
N VAL A 261 -14.11 4.75 5.35
CA VAL A 261 -13.74 5.88 6.22
C VAL A 261 -12.36 6.43 5.86
N LEU A 262 -11.39 5.54 5.60
CA LEU A 262 -10.04 5.93 5.20
C LEU A 262 -10.04 6.67 3.86
N PHE A 263 -10.82 6.22 2.88
CA PHE A 263 -11.04 6.95 1.62
C PHE A 263 -11.53 8.38 1.88
N GLY A 264 -12.56 8.55 2.70
CA GLY A 264 -13.08 9.86 3.04
C GLY A 264 -12.05 10.76 3.75
N MET A 265 -11.24 10.19 4.65
CA MET A 265 -10.14 10.91 5.32
C MET A 265 -9.06 11.36 4.33
N GLU A 266 -8.67 10.48 3.41
CA GLU A 266 -7.69 10.77 2.36
C GLU A 266 -8.21 11.83 1.38
N GLN A 267 -9.48 11.76 1.01
CA GLN A 267 -10.12 12.72 0.12
C GLN A 267 -10.19 14.12 0.74
N VAL A 268 -10.55 14.21 2.02
CA VAL A 268 -10.60 15.48 2.75
C VAL A 268 -9.21 16.03 3.04
N GLY A 269 -8.25 15.19 3.37
CA GLY A 269 -6.90 15.57 3.77
C GLY A 269 -6.85 16.35 5.09
N ALA A 270 -5.66 16.66 5.55
CA ALA A 270 -5.40 17.43 6.76
C ALA A 270 -5.05 18.87 6.41
N SER A 271 -5.75 19.85 7.01
CA SER A 271 -5.38 21.26 6.86
C SER A 271 -4.13 21.55 7.68
N VAL A 272 -3.23 22.39 7.13
CA VAL A 272 -1.98 22.77 7.77
C VAL A 272 -1.77 24.27 7.70
N ASP A 273 -1.11 24.82 8.70
CA ASP A 273 -0.60 26.18 8.66
C ASP A 273 0.79 26.18 8.00
N PHE A 274 0.80 26.41 6.70
CA PHE A 274 2.04 26.41 5.88
C PHE A 274 3.08 27.43 6.39
N MET A 275 2.63 28.61 6.82
CA MET A 275 3.54 29.63 7.36
C MET A 275 4.18 29.16 8.66
N ARG A 276 3.37 28.59 9.54
CA ARG A 276 3.85 28.03 10.81
C ARG A 276 4.83 26.89 10.60
N LEU A 277 4.57 25.97 9.68
CA LEU A 277 5.49 24.89 9.34
C LEU A 277 6.82 25.44 8.79
N THR A 278 6.76 26.48 7.95
CA THR A 278 7.97 27.13 7.39
C THR A 278 8.81 27.77 8.50
N GLU A 279 8.19 28.52 9.40
CA GLU A 279 8.88 29.11 10.56
C GLU A 279 9.54 28.05 11.46
N MET A 280 8.83 26.94 11.71
CA MET A 280 9.35 25.83 12.51
C MET A 280 10.55 25.17 11.84
N ARG A 281 10.48 24.90 10.53
CA ARG A 281 11.59 24.35 9.75
C ARG A 281 12.83 25.24 9.87
N ASP A 282 12.67 26.55 9.71
CA ASP A 282 13.77 27.51 9.73
C ASP A 282 14.38 27.61 11.14
N ARG A 283 13.55 27.62 12.18
CA ARG A 283 14.00 27.54 13.58
C ARG A 283 14.83 26.27 13.83
N PHE A 284 14.31 25.10 13.44
CA PHE A 284 15.04 23.84 13.59
C PHE A 284 16.33 23.79 12.75
N ALA A 285 16.38 24.46 11.61
CA ALA A 285 17.58 24.57 10.79
C ALA A 285 18.67 25.40 11.49
N VAL A 286 18.29 26.48 12.17
CA VAL A 286 19.22 27.30 12.99
C VAL A 286 19.74 26.47 14.17
N ASP A 287 18.82 25.88 14.95
CA ASP A 287 19.19 25.08 16.13
C ASP A 287 20.10 23.89 15.77
N ALA A 288 19.85 23.23 14.64
CA ALA A 288 20.70 22.14 14.16
C ALA A 288 22.10 22.62 13.80
N ARG A 289 22.24 23.81 13.21
CA ARG A 289 23.53 24.43 12.85
C ARG A 289 24.30 24.81 14.11
N ASP A 290 23.66 25.48 15.06
CA ASP A 290 24.26 25.89 16.32
C ASP A 290 24.75 24.71 17.14
N ALA A 291 23.93 23.64 17.20
CA ALA A 291 24.31 22.37 17.82
C ALA A 291 25.50 21.70 17.11
N GLN A 292 25.54 21.77 15.77
CA GLN A 292 26.67 21.25 14.99
C GLN A 292 27.94 22.02 15.27
N GLU A 293 27.90 23.35 15.29
CA GLU A 293 29.05 24.19 15.59
C GLU A 293 29.59 23.95 17.01
N THR A 294 28.67 23.83 17.97
CA THR A 294 28.99 23.48 19.35
C THR A 294 29.68 22.10 19.43
N ALA A 295 29.16 21.10 18.72
CA ALA A 295 29.79 19.78 18.67
C ALA A 295 31.21 19.86 18.09
N TRP A 296 31.43 20.60 17.01
CA TRP A 296 32.77 20.80 16.43
C TRP A 296 33.74 21.51 17.36
N GLN A 297 33.25 22.46 18.14
CA GLN A 297 34.10 23.12 19.16
C GLN A 297 34.63 22.13 20.20
N PHE A 298 33.74 21.26 20.73
CA PHE A 298 34.16 20.22 21.67
C PHE A 298 34.97 19.08 21.01
N ALA A 299 34.75 18.78 19.74
CA ALA A 299 35.57 17.82 19.00
C ALA A 299 36.97 18.37 18.68
N GLY A 300 37.12 19.70 18.58
CA GLY A 300 38.34 20.36 18.12
C GLY A 300 38.57 20.27 16.61
N SER A 301 37.63 19.73 15.85
CA SER A 301 37.69 19.59 14.39
C SER A 301 36.29 19.47 13.80
N ARG A 302 36.17 19.78 12.49
CA ARG A 302 34.94 19.58 11.74
C ARG A 302 34.78 18.10 11.39
N VAL A 303 33.80 17.45 11.97
CA VAL A 303 33.47 16.03 11.74
C VAL A 303 32.07 15.89 11.19
N ASN A 304 31.84 14.87 10.37
CA ASN A 304 30.46 14.54 9.92
C ASN A 304 29.70 13.84 11.05
N LEU A 305 28.77 14.58 11.67
CA LEU A 305 27.96 14.12 12.80
C LEU A 305 26.93 13.00 12.42
N GLN A 306 26.79 12.72 11.12
CA GLN A 306 25.98 11.61 10.61
C GLN A 306 26.82 10.36 10.28
N SER A 307 28.16 10.48 10.26
CA SER A 307 29.05 9.35 9.97
C SER A 307 29.36 8.52 11.22
N PRO A 308 28.87 7.29 11.36
CA PRO A 308 29.20 6.44 12.50
C PRO A 308 30.71 6.22 12.68
N LYS A 309 31.46 6.11 11.57
CA LYS A 309 32.91 5.90 11.59
C LYS A 309 33.67 7.10 12.16
N GLN A 310 33.32 8.33 11.74
CA GLN A 310 33.95 9.54 12.27
C GLN A 310 33.60 9.78 13.73
N LEU A 311 32.32 9.51 14.10
CA LEU A 311 31.88 9.61 15.50
C LEU A 311 32.62 8.62 16.40
N GLN A 312 32.87 7.40 15.93
CA GLN A 312 33.62 6.40 16.70
C GLN A 312 35.06 6.88 16.96
N ALA A 313 35.73 7.42 15.96
CA ALA A 313 37.05 7.98 16.12
C ALA A 313 37.08 9.12 17.16
N VAL A 314 36.17 10.08 17.09
CA VAL A 314 36.08 11.17 18.07
C VAL A 314 35.74 10.65 19.47
N LEU A 315 34.74 9.79 19.62
CA LEU A 315 34.26 9.37 20.94
C LEU A 315 35.22 8.40 21.63
N PHE A 316 35.76 7.43 20.89
CA PHE A 316 36.52 6.32 21.50
C PHE A 316 38.04 6.51 21.39
N ASP A 317 38.53 7.05 20.27
CA ASP A 317 39.98 7.25 20.07
C ASP A 317 40.45 8.59 20.64
N ASP A 318 39.76 9.71 20.32
CA ASP A 318 40.18 11.04 20.77
C ASP A 318 39.76 11.39 22.20
N MET A 319 38.48 11.07 22.56
CA MET A 319 37.92 11.38 23.87
C MET A 319 38.10 10.25 24.88
N GLY A 320 38.55 9.07 24.45
CA GLY A 320 38.87 7.92 25.30
C GLY A 320 37.65 7.30 26.01
N LEU A 321 36.45 7.49 25.48
CA LEU A 321 35.22 6.93 26.07
C LEU A 321 35.18 5.41 25.86
N LYS A 322 34.67 4.70 26.86
CA LYS A 322 34.43 3.24 26.73
C LYS A 322 33.11 2.98 26.00
N PRO A 323 33.12 2.26 24.88
CA PRO A 323 31.89 1.98 24.13
C PRO A 323 30.92 1.14 24.95
N THR A 324 29.63 1.40 24.78
CA THR A 324 28.55 0.74 25.56
C THR A 324 28.07 -0.56 24.92
N LYS A 325 27.93 -0.57 23.58
CA LYS A 325 27.38 -1.72 22.83
C LYS A 325 28.11 -1.87 21.49
N LYS A 326 28.16 -3.12 20.98
CA LYS A 326 28.62 -3.45 19.62
C LYS A 326 27.44 -3.78 18.74
N THR A 327 27.54 -3.48 17.45
CA THR A 327 26.63 -3.94 16.41
C THR A 327 26.85 -5.44 16.13
N LYS A 328 25.93 -6.08 15.41
CA LYS A 328 26.09 -7.47 14.95
C LYS A 328 27.37 -7.67 14.09
N SER A 329 27.82 -6.63 13.41
CA SER A 329 29.06 -6.61 12.61
C SER A 329 30.34 -6.33 13.41
N GLY A 330 30.26 -6.23 14.75
CA GLY A 330 31.39 -6.00 15.64
C GLY A 330 31.80 -4.53 15.81
N SER A 331 31.22 -3.59 15.06
CA SER A 331 31.48 -2.17 15.20
C SER A 331 30.75 -1.59 16.42
N TYR A 332 31.24 -0.47 16.97
CA TYR A 332 30.56 0.18 18.09
C TYR A 332 29.32 0.94 17.60
N THR A 333 28.21 0.78 18.33
CA THR A 333 26.98 1.50 17.96
C THR A 333 27.03 2.97 18.41
N THR A 334 26.57 3.86 17.53
CA THR A 334 26.38 5.29 17.81
C THR A 334 24.92 5.70 17.70
N ASN A 335 23.97 4.77 17.98
CA ASN A 335 22.55 5.09 18.03
C ASN A 335 22.21 5.99 19.22
N ALA A 336 21.00 6.57 19.21
CA ALA A 336 20.59 7.54 20.23
C ALA A 336 20.69 6.98 21.66
N SER A 337 20.25 5.74 21.90
CA SER A 337 20.33 5.10 23.23
C SER A 337 21.80 4.94 23.71
N ALA A 338 22.69 4.48 22.83
CA ALA A 338 24.10 4.32 23.20
C ALA A 338 24.79 5.66 23.47
N LEU A 339 24.43 6.71 22.71
CA LEU A 339 24.96 8.06 22.92
C LEU A 339 24.42 8.70 24.21
N GLN A 340 23.15 8.46 24.56
CA GLN A 340 22.56 8.88 25.83
C GLN A 340 23.24 8.17 27.02
N ASP A 341 23.47 6.87 26.92
CA ASP A 341 24.18 6.12 27.95
C ASP A 341 25.63 6.65 28.14
N LEU A 342 26.30 7.03 27.02
CA LEU A 342 27.63 7.64 27.07
C LEU A 342 27.59 9.02 27.71
N ALA A 343 26.59 9.86 27.39
CA ALA A 343 26.45 11.19 27.96
C ALA A 343 26.29 11.14 29.49
N VAL A 344 25.43 10.21 29.98
CA VAL A 344 25.26 10.00 31.44
C VAL A 344 26.56 9.57 32.11
N ARG A 345 27.35 8.69 31.47
CA ARG A 345 28.62 8.23 32.01
C ARG A 345 29.73 9.26 31.93
N SER A 346 29.60 10.29 31.11
CA SER A 346 30.58 11.32 30.81
C SER A 346 30.39 12.61 31.62
N VAL A 347 29.50 12.63 32.60
CA VAL A 347 29.17 13.85 33.41
C VAL A 347 30.40 14.49 34.03
N GLY A 348 31.43 13.70 34.39
CA GLY A 348 32.72 14.22 34.91
C GLY A 348 33.75 14.67 33.83
N ASN A 349 33.43 14.47 32.55
CA ASN A 349 34.28 14.89 31.42
C ASN A 349 33.54 15.96 30.59
N GLU A 350 33.83 17.21 30.89
CA GLU A 350 33.15 18.37 30.28
C GLU A 350 33.23 18.35 28.74
N ARG A 351 34.38 18.02 28.16
CA ARG A 351 34.56 17.94 26.70
C ARG A 351 33.67 16.86 26.07
N ALA A 352 33.69 15.66 26.63
CA ALA A 352 32.93 14.54 26.09
C ALA A 352 31.39 14.71 26.29
N ASN A 353 31.02 15.22 27.47
CA ASN A 353 29.60 15.49 27.77
C ASN A 353 29.04 16.61 26.90
N GLY A 354 29.80 17.70 26.71
CA GLY A 354 29.43 18.82 25.82
C GLY A 354 29.26 18.35 24.37
N PHE A 355 30.22 17.54 23.86
CA PHE A 355 30.12 16.98 22.51
C PHE A 355 28.88 16.10 22.37
N LEU A 356 28.63 15.15 23.29
CA LEU A 356 27.51 14.22 23.24
C LEU A 356 26.17 14.96 23.34
N THR A 357 26.07 15.96 24.21
CA THR A 357 24.85 16.80 24.33
C THR A 357 24.56 17.55 23.03
N ALA A 358 25.56 18.17 22.45
CA ALA A 358 25.44 18.90 21.18
C ALA A 358 25.12 17.95 20.01
N LEU A 359 25.75 16.77 19.96
CA LEU A 359 25.47 15.73 18.95
C LEU A 359 24.03 15.21 19.04
N LEU A 360 23.54 14.93 20.23
CA LEU A 360 22.16 14.48 20.44
C LEU A 360 21.17 15.57 20.05
N ARG A 361 21.42 16.83 20.43
CA ARG A 361 20.59 17.98 20.03
C ARG A 361 20.58 18.15 18.50
N HIS A 362 21.75 18.11 17.86
CA HIS A 362 21.86 18.20 16.40
C HIS A 362 21.04 17.12 15.69
N ARG A 363 21.09 15.88 16.15
CA ARG A 363 20.32 14.79 15.56
C ARG A 363 18.81 14.94 15.75
N GLU A 364 18.39 15.38 16.94
CA GLU A 364 16.99 15.63 17.25
C GLU A 364 16.41 16.74 16.38
N THR A 365 17.08 17.89 16.34
CA THR A 365 16.62 19.05 15.56
C THR A 365 16.64 18.78 14.05
N ASN A 366 17.64 18.06 13.53
CA ASN A 366 17.65 17.64 12.14
C ASN A 366 16.50 16.69 11.80
N LYS A 367 16.15 15.77 12.69
CA LYS A 367 15.01 14.89 12.49
C LYS A 367 13.71 15.68 12.46
N LEU A 368 13.51 16.61 13.40
CA LEU A 368 12.34 17.50 13.41
C LEU A 368 12.25 18.35 12.14
N LYS A 369 13.38 18.95 11.72
CA LYS A 369 13.45 19.70 10.47
C LYS A 369 13.04 18.85 9.27
N GLN A 370 13.53 17.61 9.16
CA GLN A 370 13.17 16.70 8.06
C GLN A 370 11.70 16.34 8.06
N ILE A 371 11.12 16.09 9.22
CA ILE A 371 9.67 15.81 9.35
C ILE A 371 8.86 17.02 8.89
N VAL A 372 9.18 18.21 9.39
CA VAL A 372 8.47 19.43 8.99
C VAL A 372 8.66 19.71 7.49
N GLN A 373 9.87 19.50 6.94
CA GLN A 373 10.11 19.65 5.51
C GLN A 373 9.27 18.69 4.69
N SER A 374 9.18 17.40 5.10
CA SER A 374 8.34 16.42 4.40
C SER A 374 6.84 16.78 4.42
N LEU A 375 6.38 17.42 5.48
CA LEU A 375 5.00 17.94 5.54
C LEU A 375 4.80 19.12 4.59
N ILE A 376 5.76 20.05 4.55
CA ILE A 376 5.72 21.20 3.62
C ILE A 376 5.69 20.73 2.16
N ASP A 377 6.55 19.77 1.83
CA ASP A 377 6.68 19.21 0.47
C ASP A 377 5.42 18.43 0.04
N ALA A 378 4.65 17.93 1.01
CA ALA A 378 3.43 17.18 0.78
C ALA A 378 2.16 18.03 0.71
N VAL A 379 2.25 19.35 0.91
CA VAL A 379 1.07 20.23 0.79
C VAL A 379 0.64 20.26 -0.67
N ASN A 380 -0.60 19.87 -0.91
CA ASN A 380 -1.21 19.94 -2.23
C ASN A 380 -1.43 21.43 -2.60
N PRO A 381 -0.91 21.91 -3.75
CA PRO A 381 -1.03 23.29 -4.15
C PRO A 381 -2.48 23.71 -4.50
N ASP A 382 -3.36 22.74 -4.84
CA ASP A 382 -4.71 23.04 -5.30
C ASP A 382 -5.66 23.40 -4.14
N ASP A 383 -5.48 22.78 -2.96
CA ASP A 383 -6.36 22.98 -1.81
C ASP A 383 -5.64 23.35 -0.50
N GLY A 384 -4.29 23.35 -0.50
CA GLY A 384 -3.47 23.69 0.67
C GLY A 384 -3.50 22.65 1.79
N ARG A 385 -3.88 21.41 1.48
CA ARG A 385 -4.00 20.31 2.46
C ARG A 385 -2.94 19.23 2.21
N ILE A 386 -2.73 18.40 3.21
CA ILE A 386 -1.88 17.20 3.08
C ILE A 386 -2.79 15.99 2.96
N HIS A 387 -2.66 15.26 1.85
CA HIS A 387 -3.36 14.01 1.59
C HIS A 387 -2.37 12.86 1.74
N THR A 388 -2.39 12.22 2.91
CA THR A 388 -1.64 10.99 3.13
C THR A 388 -2.40 9.79 2.57
N THR A 389 -1.72 8.72 2.27
CA THR A 389 -2.33 7.41 1.99
C THR A 389 -2.30 6.55 3.25
N PHE A 390 -3.43 6.01 3.67
CA PHE A 390 -3.51 5.03 4.76
C PHE A 390 -3.44 3.61 4.22
N GLU A 391 -2.46 2.85 4.66
CA GLU A 391 -2.29 1.45 4.29
C GLU A 391 -2.94 0.54 5.32
N GLN A 392 -3.93 -0.25 4.88
CA GLN A 392 -4.70 -1.16 5.72
C GLN A 392 -4.13 -2.58 5.72
N THR A 393 -3.41 -2.97 4.66
CA THR A 393 -3.00 -4.35 4.39
C THR A 393 -1.51 -4.65 4.61
N VAL A 394 -0.71 -3.65 5.08
CA VAL A 394 0.74 -3.80 5.23
C VAL A 394 1.14 -4.50 6.53
N ALA A 395 0.47 -4.16 7.63
CA ALA A 395 0.85 -4.70 8.93
C ALA A 395 0.05 -5.97 9.27
N ALA A 396 0.72 -7.12 9.38
CA ALA A 396 0.09 -8.39 9.77
C ALA A 396 -0.65 -8.37 11.12
N THR A 397 -0.53 -7.28 11.88
CA THR A 397 -1.17 -7.08 13.20
C THR A 397 -2.50 -6.33 13.13
N GLY A 398 -3.00 -5.98 11.95
CA GLY A 398 -4.20 -5.15 11.76
C GLY A 398 -4.01 -3.66 12.06
N ARG A 399 -2.76 -3.19 12.24
CA ARG A 399 -2.48 -1.76 12.43
C ARG A 399 -2.46 -1.05 11.10
N LEU A 400 -3.02 0.15 11.06
CA LEU A 400 -2.88 1.05 9.92
C LEU A 400 -1.47 1.64 9.88
N SER A 401 -0.96 1.88 8.68
CA SER A 401 0.19 2.75 8.45
C SER A 401 -0.20 3.93 7.56
N SER A 402 0.64 4.96 7.55
CA SER A 402 0.44 6.18 6.78
C SER A 402 1.69 6.42 5.94
N VAL A 403 1.51 6.70 4.66
CA VAL A 403 2.60 6.96 3.71
C VAL A 403 2.29 8.20 2.88
N ASP A 404 3.30 8.81 2.31
CA ASP A 404 3.26 9.93 1.38
C ASP A 404 2.40 11.16 1.80
N PRO A 405 2.67 11.78 2.96
CA PRO A 405 3.76 11.57 3.92
C PRO A 405 3.36 10.64 5.07
N ASN A 406 4.36 10.05 5.76
CA ASN A 406 4.08 9.28 6.95
C ASN A 406 3.78 10.18 8.16
N LEU A 407 2.51 10.43 8.44
CA LEU A 407 2.04 11.27 9.55
C LEU A 407 2.27 10.63 10.92
N GLN A 408 2.46 9.31 11.00
CA GLN A 408 2.75 8.59 12.25
C GLN A 408 4.17 8.84 12.76
N ASN A 409 5.06 9.41 11.93
CA ASN A 409 6.41 9.78 12.31
C ASN A 409 6.50 11.11 13.08
N ILE A 410 5.40 11.87 13.20
CA ILE A 410 5.35 13.11 13.97
C ILE A 410 5.56 12.77 15.45
N PRO A 411 6.64 13.28 16.10
CA PRO A 411 6.95 12.91 17.46
C PRO A 411 6.04 13.66 18.45
N ASN A 412 5.47 12.93 19.40
CA ASN A 412 4.60 13.50 20.44
C ASN A 412 5.22 13.48 21.85
N ARG A 413 6.46 12.99 21.99
CA ARG A 413 7.09 12.77 23.31
C ARG A 413 7.77 14.01 23.88
N ASN A 414 8.24 14.91 23.04
CA ASN A 414 8.87 16.19 23.45
C ASN A 414 7.98 17.39 23.10
N ALA A 415 8.25 18.53 23.71
CA ALA A 415 7.47 19.76 23.49
C ALA A 415 7.52 20.23 22.03
N GLU A 416 8.71 20.21 21.44
CA GLU A 416 8.93 20.64 20.05
C GLU A 416 8.18 19.77 19.03
N GLY A 417 8.14 18.46 19.23
CA GLY A 417 7.38 17.55 18.38
C GLY A 417 5.87 17.71 18.52
N ARG A 418 5.39 18.15 19.69
CA ARG A 418 3.97 18.45 19.89
C ARG A 418 3.54 19.79 19.30
N GLU A 419 4.48 20.65 18.91
CA GLU A 419 4.17 21.89 18.19
C GLU A 419 3.84 21.66 16.72
N ILE A 420 4.34 20.54 16.14
CA ILE A 420 4.06 20.12 14.76
C ILE A 420 2.60 19.67 14.66
#